data_2aad741e2fc9dd510330a1da7622b4aa
#
_entry.id   2aad741e2fc9dd510330a1da7622b4aa
#
_cell.length_a   1.000
_cell.length_b   1.000
_cell.length_c   1.000
_cell.angle_alpha   90.00
_cell.angle_beta   90.00
_cell.angle_gamma   90.00
#
_symmetry.space_group_name_H-M   'P 1'
#
loop_
_entity.id
_entity.type
_entity.pdbx_description
1 polymer ?
#
loop_
_entity_poly.entity_id
_entity_poly.type
_entity_poly.pdbx_seq_one_letter_code
_entity_poly.pdbx_strand_id
1 'polypeptide(L)'
;FPLVLWLVPTTTIRKQTVDALKNPRHPYRAALDDAFSGRVRVFDIGDFSQLLPHDLRSNCGVVVGTIQTLRVKDTDGRKVYAHHEMLEPHFTGVPDKMPGLEMIEAGRGAGTIKFSFANLMHLHRPLMIVDEAHKAVTGLSRDMQLRVNPTAIIELTATMRTHSNILHSVSAQELKDEEMIKLSAMPSEHMTW
;
A
#
# COMPACT_ATOMS: atom_id res chain seq x y z
N PHE A 1 -0.72 -8.66 14.94
CA PHE A 1 -1.50 -7.61 14.27
C PHE A 1 -1.14 -7.53 12.80
N PRO A 2 -2.08 -7.20 11.91
CA PRO A 2 -1.80 -7.12 10.48
C PRO A 2 -0.92 -5.90 10.15
N LEU A 3 -0.10 -6.06 9.11
CA LEU A 3 0.54 -4.95 8.42
C LEU A 3 -0.23 -4.71 7.11
N VAL A 4 -0.61 -3.47 6.86
CA VAL A 4 -1.29 -3.05 5.65
C VAL A 4 -0.38 -2.13 4.85
N LEU A 5 -0.20 -2.43 3.57
CA LEU A 5 0.44 -1.55 2.60
C LEU A 5 -0.63 -0.99 1.65
N TRP A 6 -1.01 0.27 1.83
CA TRP A 6 -2.03 0.92 1.03
C TRP A 6 -1.39 1.80 -0.06
N LEU A 7 -1.57 1.40 -1.30
CA LEU A 7 -1.00 2.06 -2.47
C LEU A 7 -2.07 2.87 -3.20
N VAL A 8 -1.86 4.17 -3.28
CA VAL A 8 -2.75 5.12 -3.94
C VAL A 8 -2.10 5.71 -5.22
N PRO A 9 -2.89 6.28 -6.15
CA PRO A 9 -2.38 6.67 -7.46
C PRO A 9 -1.47 7.91 -7.45
N THR A 10 -1.67 8.86 -6.51
CA THR A 10 -0.95 10.15 -6.52
C THR A 10 -0.46 10.56 -5.13
N THR A 11 0.54 11.44 -5.11
CA THR A 11 1.07 12.02 -3.86
C THR A 11 0.03 12.85 -3.11
N THR A 12 -0.87 13.54 -3.82
CA THR A 12 -1.95 14.31 -3.20
C THR A 12 -2.91 13.39 -2.44
N ILE A 13 -3.39 12.32 -3.09
CA ILE A 13 -4.26 11.33 -2.45
C ILE A 13 -3.55 10.65 -1.29
N ARG A 14 -2.25 10.33 -1.44
CA ARG A 14 -1.45 9.77 -0.34
C ARG A 14 -1.49 10.65 0.92
N LYS A 15 -1.23 11.95 0.77
CA LYS A 15 -1.26 12.90 1.90
C LYS A 15 -2.64 12.95 2.52
N GLN A 16 -3.69 13.10 1.71
CA GLN A 16 -5.09 13.10 2.19
C GLN A 16 -5.45 11.83 2.94
N THR A 17 -5.04 10.66 2.43
CA THR A 17 -5.29 9.37 3.07
C THR A 17 -4.54 9.25 4.41
N VAL A 18 -3.27 9.65 4.46
CA VAL A 18 -2.49 9.67 5.70
C VAL A 18 -3.14 10.60 6.73
N ASP A 19 -3.53 11.81 6.33
CA ASP A 19 -4.17 12.79 7.21
C ASP A 19 -5.51 12.28 7.74
N ALA A 20 -6.34 11.69 6.88
CA ALA A 20 -7.61 11.08 7.27
C ALA A 20 -7.42 9.95 8.29
N LEU A 21 -6.47 9.04 8.04
CA LEU A 21 -6.19 7.90 8.91
C LEU A 21 -5.48 8.28 10.23
N LYS A 22 -4.76 9.41 10.25
CA LYS A 22 -4.15 9.95 11.48
C LYS A 22 -5.10 10.79 12.32
N ASN A 23 -6.19 11.30 11.73
CA ASN A 23 -7.16 12.16 12.43
C ASN A 23 -8.18 11.32 13.22
N PRO A 24 -8.17 11.36 14.57
CA PRO A 24 -9.08 10.57 15.39
C PRO A 24 -10.58 10.88 15.17
N ARG A 25 -10.89 12.05 14.62
CA ARG A 25 -12.28 12.47 14.30
C ARG A 25 -12.75 12.01 12.93
N HIS A 26 -11.85 11.48 12.11
CA HIS A 26 -12.20 11.01 10.78
C HIS A 26 -12.87 9.64 10.86
N PRO A 27 -13.99 9.39 10.13
CA PRO A 27 -14.73 8.12 10.19
C PRO A 27 -13.86 6.88 9.93
N TYR A 28 -12.91 6.97 8.99
CA TYR A 28 -11.99 5.87 8.69
C TYR A 28 -11.08 5.52 9.88
N ARG A 29 -10.58 6.54 10.58
CA ARG A 29 -9.77 6.32 11.78
C ARG A 29 -10.62 5.75 12.90
N ALA A 30 -11.81 6.27 13.12
CA ALA A 30 -12.73 5.77 14.15
C ALA A 30 -13.07 4.28 13.92
N ALA A 31 -13.36 3.88 12.68
CA ALA A 31 -13.62 2.48 12.34
C ALA A 31 -12.41 1.57 12.59
N LEU A 32 -11.19 2.03 12.29
CA LEU A 32 -9.98 1.29 12.60
C LEU A 32 -9.72 1.18 14.11
N ASP A 33 -9.92 2.26 14.85
CA ASP A 33 -9.76 2.25 16.29
C ASP A 33 -10.77 1.33 16.99
N ASP A 34 -11.99 1.26 16.50
CA ASP A 34 -13.00 0.31 16.96
C ASP A 34 -12.56 -1.13 16.67
N ALA A 35 -12.20 -1.44 15.44
CA ALA A 35 -11.79 -2.79 15.00
C ALA A 35 -10.53 -3.30 15.72
N PHE A 36 -9.58 -2.43 16.05
CA PHE A 36 -8.28 -2.78 16.63
C PHE A 36 -8.09 -2.26 18.06
N SER A 37 -9.16 -1.84 18.75
CA SER A 37 -9.13 -1.31 20.12
C SER A 37 -8.11 -0.18 20.30
N GLY A 38 -8.08 0.77 19.35
CA GLY A 38 -7.16 1.91 19.33
C GLY A 38 -5.71 1.57 18.97
N ARG A 39 -5.38 0.30 18.76
CA ARG A 39 -4.02 -0.15 18.43
C ARG A 39 -3.74 -0.06 16.93
N VAL A 40 -3.73 1.15 16.40
CA VAL A 40 -3.46 1.45 15.00
C VAL A 40 -2.33 2.47 14.87
N ARG A 41 -1.34 2.17 14.05
CA ARG A 41 -0.21 3.05 13.72
C ARG A 41 -0.21 3.32 12.22
N VAL A 42 -0.22 4.61 11.85
CA VAL A 42 -0.28 5.04 10.45
C VAL A 42 1.01 5.75 10.09
N PHE A 43 1.64 5.33 9.00
CA PHE A 43 2.90 5.87 8.48
C PHE A 43 2.75 6.31 7.02
N ASP A 44 3.30 7.46 6.69
CA ASP A 44 3.61 7.77 5.30
C ASP A 44 4.81 6.91 4.85
N ILE A 45 4.79 6.37 3.65
CA ILE A 45 5.92 5.59 3.12
C ILE A 45 7.23 6.41 3.07
N GLY A 46 7.16 7.74 3.03
CA GLY A 46 8.33 8.60 3.13
C GLY A 46 9.04 8.53 4.49
N ASP A 47 8.29 8.16 5.53
CA ASP A 47 8.74 8.12 6.92
C ASP A 47 8.95 6.69 7.44
N PHE A 48 9.10 5.71 6.54
CA PHE A 48 9.21 4.29 6.91
C PHE A 48 10.34 3.99 7.92
N SER A 49 11.37 4.83 7.99
CA SER A 49 12.45 4.72 8.96
C SER A 49 12.02 4.94 10.41
N GLN A 50 10.83 5.51 10.63
CA GLN A 50 10.23 5.68 11.97
C GLN A 50 9.45 4.44 12.42
N LEU A 51 9.25 3.45 11.53
CA LEU A 51 8.58 2.19 11.86
C LEU A 51 9.49 1.36 12.75
N LEU A 52 9.05 1.04 13.95
CA LEU A 52 9.81 0.24 14.90
C LEU A 52 9.24 -1.18 15.02
N PRO A 53 10.05 -2.19 15.38
CA PRO A 53 9.57 -3.56 15.51
C PRO A 53 8.37 -3.73 16.44
N HIS A 54 8.28 -2.95 17.52
CA HIS A 54 7.16 -3.02 18.46
C HIS A 54 5.85 -2.47 17.84
N ASP A 55 5.94 -1.51 16.89
CA ASP A 55 4.76 -1.00 16.19
C ASP A 55 4.04 -2.11 15.44
N LEU A 56 4.80 -3.02 14.81
CA LEU A 56 4.26 -4.16 14.06
C LEU A 56 3.80 -5.33 14.95
N ARG A 57 4.40 -5.50 16.13
CA ARG A 57 4.02 -6.57 17.05
C ARG A 57 2.74 -6.27 17.84
N SER A 58 2.53 -5.00 18.17
CA SER A 58 1.50 -4.58 19.13
C SER A 58 0.35 -3.78 18.50
N ASN A 59 0.47 -3.40 17.24
CA ASN A 59 -0.52 -2.57 16.55
C ASN A 59 -0.78 -3.07 15.13
N CYS A 60 -1.97 -2.75 14.60
CA CYS A 60 -2.22 -2.75 13.18
C CYS A 60 -1.40 -1.64 12.53
N GLY A 61 -0.37 -2.01 11.78
CA GLY A 61 0.46 -1.06 11.05
C GLY A 61 -0.17 -0.74 9.69
N VAL A 62 -0.37 0.53 9.37
CA VAL A 62 -0.83 0.97 8.04
C VAL A 62 0.22 1.87 7.42
N VAL A 63 0.85 1.42 6.34
CA VAL A 63 1.79 2.23 5.56
C VAL A 63 1.11 2.67 4.27
N VAL A 64 1.02 3.98 4.05
CA VAL A 64 0.40 4.55 2.85
C VAL A 64 1.49 5.04 1.90
N GLY A 65 1.47 4.54 0.67
CA GLY A 65 2.43 4.89 -0.39
C GLY A 65 1.77 5.20 -1.71
N THR A 66 2.56 5.62 -2.71
CA THR A 66 2.09 5.62 -4.09
C THR A 66 2.57 4.38 -4.81
N ILE A 67 1.80 3.90 -5.79
CA ILE A 67 2.18 2.77 -6.62
C ILE A 67 3.57 2.99 -7.25
N GLN A 68 3.86 4.22 -7.70
CA GLN A 68 5.10 4.58 -8.36
C GLN A 68 6.33 4.48 -7.44
N THR A 69 6.15 4.63 -6.13
CA THR A 69 7.25 4.51 -5.16
C THR A 69 7.87 3.12 -5.17
N LEU A 70 7.04 2.09 -5.33
CA LEU A 70 7.48 0.68 -5.32
C LEU A 70 7.57 0.06 -6.71
N ARG A 71 6.79 0.56 -7.68
CA ARG A 71 6.74 0.04 -9.05
C ARG A 71 7.83 0.67 -9.91
N VAL A 72 9.05 0.22 -9.77
CA VAL A 72 10.21 0.71 -10.51
C VAL A 72 10.95 -0.47 -11.17
N LYS A 73 11.54 -0.22 -12.36
CA LYS A 73 12.37 -1.20 -13.06
C LYS A 73 13.74 -1.26 -12.40
N ASP A 74 14.32 -0.10 -12.16
CA ASP A 74 15.61 0.06 -11.51
C ASP A 74 15.40 0.48 -10.05
N THR A 75 15.98 -0.28 -9.13
CA THR A 75 15.90 -0.06 -7.69
C THR A 75 17.03 0.81 -7.15
N ASP A 76 18.09 1.04 -7.96
CA ASP A 76 19.23 1.83 -7.57
C ASP A 76 18.86 3.28 -7.28
N GLY A 77 19.40 3.83 -6.21
CA GLY A 77 19.09 5.18 -5.74
C GLY A 77 17.66 5.39 -5.22
N ARG A 78 16.83 4.34 -5.20
CA ARG A 78 15.46 4.43 -4.65
C ARG A 78 15.46 4.19 -3.15
N LYS A 79 14.99 5.19 -2.40
CA LYS A 79 14.99 5.17 -0.92
C LYS A 79 14.36 3.91 -0.33
N VAL A 80 13.24 3.43 -0.86
CA VAL A 80 12.53 2.24 -0.36
C VAL A 80 13.27 0.92 -0.62
N TYR A 81 14.22 0.91 -1.55
CA TYR A 81 15.08 -0.24 -1.89
C TYR A 81 16.51 -0.08 -1.38
N ALA A 82 16.89 1.09 -0.88
CA ALA A 82 18.20 1.33 -0.32
C ALA A 82 18.36 0.64 1.04
N HIS A 83 19.61 0.36 1.41
CA HIS A 83 19.96 -0.12 2.74
C HIS A 83 19.85 1.01 3.77
N HIS A 84 19.20 0.74 4.90
CA HIS A 84 19.03 1.67 6.01
C HIS A 84 19.33 0.97 7.33
N GLU A 85 20.39 1.34 8.00
CA GLU A 85 20.79 0.77 9.30
C GLU A 85 19.69 0.88 10.36
N MET A 86 18.84 1.92 10.28
CA MET A 86 17.71 2.10 11.20
C MET A 86 16.68 0.96 11.14
N LEU A 87 16.66 0.19 10.05
CA LEU A 87 15.76 -0.97 9.91
C LEU A 87 16.36 -2.27 10.43
N GLU A 88 17.65 -2.30 10.80
CA GLU A 88 18.34 -3.49 11.32
C GLU A 88 17.53 -4.22 12.42
N PRO A 89 16.92 -3.53 13.41
CA PRO A 89 16.19 -4.21 14.48
C PRO A 89 15.02 -5.08 14.02
N HIS A 90 14.49 -4.83 12.81
CA HIS A 90 13.45 -5.66 12.22
C HIS A 90 13.95 -7.00 11.69
N PHE A 91 15.24 -7.10 11.41
CA PHE A 91 15.88 -8.28 10.83
C PHE A 91 16.59 -9.14 11.86
N THR A 92 16.49 -8.79 13.14
CA THR A 92 17.08 -9.56 14.24
C THR A 92 16.48 -10.98 14.27
N GLY A 93 17.35 -11.98 14.18
CA GLY A 93 16.96 -13.40 14.16
C GLY A 93 16.48 -13.92 12.80
N VAL A 94 16.52 -13.11 11.75
CA VAL A 94 16.26 -13.56 10.38
C VAL A 94 17.49 -14.35 9.88
N PRO A 95 17.32 -15.55 9.30
CA PRO A 95 18.44 -16.32 8.74
C PRO A 95 19.16 -15.55 7.61
N ASP A 96 20.49 -15.59 7.60
CA ASP A 96 21.34 -14.86 6.64
C ASP A 96 21.01 -15.11 5.16
N LYS A 97 20.39 -16.24 4.84
CA LYS A 97 20.02 -16.64 3.48
C LYS A 97 18.53 -16.95 3.37
N MET A 98 17.70 -16.05 3.86
CA MET A 98 16.24 -16.20 3.69
C MET A 98 15.87 -15.97 2.21
N PRO A 99 15.17 -16.93 1.55
CA PRO A 99 14.77 -16.77 0.16
C PRO A 99 13.88 -15.55 -0.05
N GLY A 100 14.10 -14.84 -1.17
CA GLY A 100 13.31 -13.68 -1.56
C GLY A 100 13.76 -12.35 -0.98
N LEU A 101 14.69 -12.32 -0.03
CA LEU A 101 15.29 -11.08 0.45
C LEU A 101 16.46 -10.66 -0.43
N GLU A 102 16.50 -9.37 -0.74
CA GLU A 102 17.64 -8.76 -1.45
C GLU A 102 18.84 -8.66 -0.52
N MET A 103 20.01 -8.95 -1.08
CA MET A 103 21.29 -8.88 -0.37
C MET A 103 22.04 -7.61 -0.78
N ILE A 104 23.01 -7.19 0.02
CA ILE A 104 23.96 -6.14 -0.36
C ILE A 104 24.93 -6.76 -1.39
N GLU A 105 24.95 -6.21 -2.62
CA GLU A 105 25.71 -6.79 -3.73
C GLU A 105 27.20 -6.48 -3.65
N ALA A 106 27.57 -5.29 -3.19
CA ALA A 106 28.96 -4.85 -3.19
C ALA A 106 29.29 -3.93 -2.01
N GLY A 107 30.58 -3.80 -1.69
CA GLY A 107 31.08 -2.91 -0.64
C GLY A 107 31.00 -3.53 0.76
N ARG A 108 30.95 -2.66 1.78
CA ARG A 108 30.86 -3.09 3.18
C ARG A 108 29.54 -3.80 3.45
N GLY A 109 29.59 -5.02 3.92
CA GLY A 109 28.41 -5.85 4.17
C GLY A 109 27.95 -6.68 2.96
N ALA A 110 28.73 -6.74 1.87
CA ALA A 110 28.39 -7.58 0.72
C ALA A 110 28.07 -9.02 1.16
N GLY A 111 26.97 -9.58 0.63
CA GLY A 111 26.49 -10.90 0.99
C GLY A 111 25.66 -10.97 2.27
N THR A 112 25.37 -9.86 2.94
CA THR A 112 24.41 -9.79 4.05
C THR A 112 23.05 -9.26 3.59
N ILE A 113 22.00 -9.48 4.39
CA ILE A 113 20.65 -8.99 4.08
C ILE A 113 20.66 -7.46 3.98
N LYS A 114 20.06 -6.94 2.92
CA LYS A 114 19.86 -5.51 2.72
C LYS A 114 18.69 -5.04 3.60
N PHE A 115 18.96 -4.20 4.60
CA PHE A 115 17.91 -3.65 5.47
C PHE A 115 17.12 -2.57 4.74
N SER A 116 16.30 -2.98 3.78
CA SER A 116 15.47 -2.08 2.99
C SER A 116 13.99 -2.16 3.39
N PHE A 117 13.21 -1.11 3.08
CA PHE A 117 11.78 -1.15 3.29
C PHE A 117 11.12 -2.27 2.46
N ALA A 118 11.58 -2.52 1.24
CA ALA A 118 11.06 -3.61 0.41
C ALA A 118 11.29 -4.98 1.06
N ASN A 119 12.49 -5.25 1.59
CA ASN A 119 12.78 -6.47 2.34
C ASN A 119 11.94 -6.56 3.63
N LEU A 120 11.71 -5.44 4.32
CA LEU A 120 10.84 -5.38 5.48
C LEU A 120 9.41 -5.80 5.12
N MET A 121 8.87 -5.29 4.00
CA MET A 121 7.56 -5.72 3.51
C MET A 121 7.55 -7.20 3.15
N HIS A 122 8.57 -7.68 2.43
CA HIS A 122 8.70 -9.10 2.09
C HIS A 122 8.64 -10.02 3.32
N LEU A 123 9.34 -9.64 4.37
CA LEU A 123 9.42 -10.39 5.62
C LEU A 123 8.06 -10.45 6.34
N HIS A 124 7.34 -9.33 6.40
CA HIS A 124 6.08 -9.21 7.12
C HIS A 124 4.84 -9.58 6.29
N ARG A 125 4.98 -9.72 4.97
CA ARG A 125 3.90 -10.16 4.06
C ARG A 125 2.59 -9.37 4.27
N PRO A 126 2.55 -8.05 3.98
CA PRO A 126 1.41 -7.21 4.28
C PRO A 126 0.14 -7.62 3.52
N LEU A 127 -1.02 -7.23 4.05
CA LEU A 127 -2.21 -7.05 3.21
C LEU A 127 -1.96 -5.84 2.31
N MET A 128 -1.96 -6.02 1.01
CA MET A 128 -1.76 -4.91 0.06
C MET A 128 -3.11 -4.42 -0.47
N ILE A 129 -3.39 -3.13 -0.31
CA ILE A 129 -4.55 -2.46 -0.89
C ILE A 129 -4.06 -1.58 -2.04
N VAL A 130 -4.62 -1.75 -3.23
CA VAL A 130 -4.24 -0.99 -4.43
C VAL A 130 -5.44 -0.21 -4.93
N ASP A 131 -5.38 1.10 -4.75
CA ASP A 131 -6.40 2.01 -5.26
C ASP A 131 -6.13 2.34 -6.74
N GLU A 132 -7.20 2.52 -7.53
CA GLU A 132 -7.14 2.70 -8.97
C GLU A 132 -6.33 1.60 -9.68
N ALA A 133 -6.57 0.35 -9.28
CA ALA A 133 -5.77 -0.80 -9.69
C ALA A 133 -5.68 -1.00 -11.20
N HIS A 134 -6.62 -0.47 -11.99
CA HIS A 134 -6.56 -0.49 -13.46
C HIS A 134 -5.30 0.17 -14.03
N LYS A 135 -4.70 1.13 -13.30
CA LYS A 135 -3.43 1.79 -13.66
C LYS A 135 -2.19 0.96 -13.34
N ALA A 136 -2.36 -0.15 -12.64
CA ALA A 136 -1.25 -0.97 -12.14
C ALA A 136 -0.97 -2.24 -12.99
N VAL A 137 -1.50 -2.34 -14.22
CA VAL A 137 -1.39 -3.54 -15.07
C VAL A 137 -0.11 -3.49 -15.91
N THR A 138 1.02 -3.86 -15.33
CA THR A 138 2.28 -3.98 -16.09
C THR A 138 3.14 -5.10 -15.49
N GLY A 139 4.13 -5.61 -16.26
CA GLY A 139 5.15 -6.52 -15.72
C GLY A 139 5.82 -6.00 -14.46
N LEU A 140 6.07 -4.68 -14.39
CA LEU A 140 6.62 -4.02 -13.20
C LEU A 140 5.73 -4.14 -11.96
N SER A 141 4.41 -4.25 -12.11
CA SER A 141 3.51 -4.50 -10.98
C SER A 141 3.69 -5.89 -10.40
N ARG A 142 3.92 -6.88 -11.26
CA ARG A 142 4.23 -8.25 -10.84
C ARG A 142 5.57 -8.31 -10.10
N ASP A 143 6.59 -7.64 -10.62
CA ASP A 143 7.90 -7.57 -9.95
C ASP A 143 7.80 -6.91 -8.58
N MET A 144 7.03 -5.82 -8.47
CA MET A 144 6.73 -5.19 -7.20
C MET A 144 6.02 -6.15 -6.23
N GLN A 145 5.01 -6.89 -6.70
CA GLN A 145 4.29 -7.87 -5.88
C GLN A 145 5.22 -8.99 -5.39
N LEU A 146 6.12 -9.49 -6.23
CA LEU A 146 7.12 -10.50 -5.85
C LEU A 146 8.08 -9.96 -4.78
N ARG A 147 8.52 -8.70 -4.92
CA ARG A 147 9.40 -8.06 -3.94
C ARG A 147 8.72 -7.81 -2.60
N VAL A 148 7.47 -7.38 -2.61
CA VAL A 148 6.67 -7.11 -1.40
C VAL A 148 6.15 -8.40 -0.76
N ASN A 149 5.91 -9.46 -1.55
CA ASN A 149 5.38 -10.75 -1.10
C ASN A 149 4.10 -10.64 -0.25
N PRO A 150 3.04 -9.95 -0.70
CA PRO A 150 1.85 -9.72 0.11
C PRO A 150 1.12 -11.03 0.43
N THR A 151 0.48 -11.09 1.60
CA THR A 151 -0.39 -12.22 1.98
C THR A 151 -1.67 -12.25 1.13
N ALA A 152 -2.22 -11.07 0.83
CA ALA A 152 -3.36 -10.89 -0.05
C ALA A 152 -3.31 -9.50 -0.69
N ILE A 153 -4.03 -9.33 -1.80
CA ILE A 153 -4.15 -8.06 -2.51
C ILE A 153 -5.64 -7.75 -2.66
N ILE A 154 -6.05 -6.56 -2.19
CA ILE A 154 -7.37 -5.99 -2.43
C ILE A 154 -7.21 -4.88 -3.47
N GLU A 155 -7.90 -5.02 -4.58
CA GLU A 155 -7.90 -4.05 -5.66
C GLU A 155 -9.20 -3.23 -5.62
N LEU A 156 -9.09 -1.90 -5.53
CA LEU A 156 -10.19 -0.96 -5.66
C LEU A 156 -10.12 -0.35 -7.06
N THR A 157 -11.16 -0.49 -7.86
CA THR A 157 -11.14 0.01 -9.24
C THR A 157 -12.54 0.24 -9.78
N ALA A 158 -12.70 1.32 -10.55
CA ALA A 158 -13.92 1.57 -11.33
C ALA A 158 -14.00 0.71 -12.61
N THR A 159 -12.89 0.04 -13.01
CA THR A 159 -12.83 -0.78 -14.20
C THR A 159 -12.44 -2.20 -13.83
N MET A 160 -13.38 -3.13 -13.98
CA MET A 160 -13.16 -4.55 -13.67
C MET A 160 -12.11 -5.17 -14.59
N ARG A 161 -11.34 -6.12 -14.02
CA ARG A 161 -10.38 -6.95 -14.75
C ARG A 161 -10.90 -8.36 -14.91
N THR A 162 -10.56 -8.99 -16.02
CA THR A 162 -11.02 -10.34 -16.39
C THR A 162 -10.48 -11.46 -15.50
N HIS A 163 -9.50 -11.20 -14.63
CA HIS A 163 -8.80 -12.23 -13.85
C HIS A 163 -8.84 -12.00 -12.33
N SER A 164 -9.62 -11.02 -11.86
CA SER A 164 -9.79 -10.76 -10.43
C SER A 164 -11.07 -11.39 -9.90
N ASN A 165 -11.02 -11.95 -8.69
CA ASN A 165 -12.23 -12.36 -7.98
C ASN A 165 -12.95 -11.11 -7.50
N ILE A 166 -14.20 -10.92 -7.94
CA ILE A 166 -15.03 -9.80 -7.52
C ILE A 166 -15.62 -10.13 -6.15
N LEU A 167 -15.21 -9.38 -5.13
CA LEU A 167 -15.75 -9.52 -3.78
C LEU A 167 -16.99 -8.66 -3.58
N HIS A 168 -17.00 -7.48 -4.17
CA HIS A 168 -18.11 -6.52 -4.09
C HIS A 168 -18.14 -5.65 -5.34
N SER A 169 -19.33 -5.32 -5.82
CA SER A 169 -19.53 -4.44 -6.96
C SER A 169 -20.68 -3.50 -6.65
N VAL A 170 -20.49 -2.20 -6.92
CA VAL A 170 -21.51 -1.17 -6.77
C VAL A 170 -21.73 -0.53 -8.14
N SER A 171 -22.98 -0.46 -8.57
CA SER A 171 -23.34 0.17 -9.84
C SER A 171 -23.38 1.71 -9.72
N ALA A 172 -23.26 2.40 -10.85
CA ALA A 172 -23.42 3.86 -10.88
C ALA A 172 -24.82 4.30 -10.42
N GLN A 173 -25.84 3.46 -10.62
CA GLN A 173 -27.19 3.75 -10.18
C GLN A 173 -27.30 3.70 -8.64
N GLU A 174 -26.73 2.67 -8.01
CA GLU A 174 -26.68 2.57 -6.54
C GLU A 174 -25.95 3.77 -5.92
N LEU A 175 -24.79 4.18 -6.50
CA LEU A 175 -24.07 5.36 -6.04
C LEU A 175 -24.86 6.66 -6.19
N LYS A 176 -25.72 6.75 -7.22
CA LYS A 176 -26.62 7.88 -7.41
C LYS A 176 -27.75 7.88 -6.39
N ASP A 177 -28.37 6.73 -6.16
CA ASP A 177 -29.47 6.58 -5.23
C ASP A 177 -29.04 6.89 -3.78
N GLU A 178 -27.78 6.59 -3.46
CA GLU A 178 -27.11 6.96 -2.18
C GLU A 178 -26.53 8.39 -2.18
N GLU A 179 -26.81 9.20 -3.19
CA GLU A 179 -26.33 10.59 -3.33
C GLU A 179 -24.79 10.74 -3.33
N MET A 180 -24.05 9.65 -3.57
CA MET A 180 -22.58 9.65 -3.55
C MET A 180 -21.96 10.23 -4.83
N ILE A 181 -22.69 10.24 -5.94
CA ILE A 181 -22.25 10.83 -7.22
C ILE A 181 -23.36 11.67 -7.85
N LYS A 182 -22.96 12.74 -8.53
CA LYS A 182 -23.84 13.50 -9.44
C LYS A 182 -23.65 12.98 -10.85
N LEU A 183 -24.63 12.30 -11.43
CA LEU A 183 -24.64 12.04 -12.87
C LEU A 183 -24.88 13.37 -13.58
N SER A 184 -24.06 13.69 -14.60
CA SER A 184 -24.31 14.82 -15.48
C SER A 184 -25.72 14.67 -16.08
N ALA A 185 -26.52 15.71 -15.99
CA ALA A 185 -27.80 15.71 -16.72
C ALA A 185 -27.49 15.46 -18.19
N MET A 186 -28.14 14.48 -18.80
CA MET A 186 -28.08 14.34 -20.26
C MET A 186 -28.51 15.66 -20.88
N PRO A 187 -27.81 16.17 -21.91
CA PRO A 187 -28.33 17.29 -22.67
C PRO A 187 -29.71 16.87 -23.19
N SER A 188 -30.73 17.63 -22.85
CA SER A 188 -32.04 17.45 -23.48
C SER A 188 -31.85 17.63 -24.98
N GLU A 189 -32.12 16.61 -25.77
CA GLU A 189 -32.23 16.74 -27.22
C GLU A 189 -33.24 17.84 -27.48
N HIS A 190 -32.81 18.95 -28.02
CA HIS A 190 -33.68 19.94 -28.57
C HIS A 190 -34.44 19.28 -29.73
N MET A 191 -35.71 18.93 -29.48
CA MET A 191 -36.64 18.70 -30.58
C MET A 191 -36.73 20.00 -31.36
N THR A 192 -36.13 20.06 -32.51
CA THR A 192 -36.47 21.04 -33.53
C THR A 192 -37.79 20.62 -34.19
N TRP A 193 -38.76 21.54 -34.12
CA TRP A 193 -40.03 21.47 -34.87
C TRP A 193 -39.80 21.78 -36.34
#